data_da44c47358b2d1150cd3346c79f2c4fb
#
_entry.id   da44c47358b2d1150cd3346c79f2c4fb
#
_cell.length_a   1.000
_cell.length_b   1.000
_cell.length_c   1.000
_cell.angle_alpha   90.00
_cell.angle_beta   90.00
_cell.angle_gamma   90.00
#
_symmetry.space_group_name_H-M   'P 1'
#
loop_
_entity.id
_entity.type
_entity.pdbx_description
1 polymer ?
#
loop_
_entity_poly.entity_id
_entity_poly.type
_entity_poly.pdbx_seq_one_letter_code
_entity_poly.pdbx_strand_id
1 'polypeptide(L)'
;MSEKDTTASSMPPDSGDAQVEATEEALESRGQLGRDYLWNTAASLMSSLAVVIMGVAIMRSGATDSFARAQYGLFTLALAIGQQYQTVGLYEVRTFHVTDVRRRFDFGTYLSTRLLTCLVMVGLIAYHSWTASTKDPYPAFTVIAAMALLRIFDAFEDVYYSEFQRSGRLDIAGKACFARIFTTTFLWSGLYWFTQDLLTSTLITFVVTCVVLVVAYGLPARGVFPLLPSFNLRGIAGILWECLPLFIAAFLNQYLANAPRFAIHASLGDEELGVFAIIYMPAVAINMLSLFVFRPLLTRMALRWAEGKREEFLSIVRKGLLTTAAAFVVVAAVTYVIGAPLLTLVFGTDVSGYVGELMVLVLGGALNAAGVILYYALATMRRLRAVLVAYAVSGGTAYLIAPMLTKSHAMMGASLAYAATMGLLAILFVAFMLIPAPRATIETEPVND
;
A
#
# COMPACT_ATOMS: atom_id res chain seq x y z
N MET A 1 12.60 -37.51 -70.00
CA MET A 1 12.78 -36.39 -70.91
C MET A 1 12.14 -35.19 -70.33
N SER A 2 12.97 -34.23 -70.06
CA SER A 2 12.76 -32.81 -69.64
C SER A 2 11.98 -32.57 -68.33
N GLU A 3 12.72 -32.58 -67.26
CA GLU A 3 12.47 -31.87 -66.02
C GLU A 3 12.45 -30.37 -66.28
N LYS A 4 11.43 -29.68 -65.78
CA LYS A 4 11.47 -28.23 -65.60
C LYS A 4 11.45 -27.93 -64.09
N ASP A 5 12.62 -27.64 -63.58
CA ASP A 5 12.83 -26.91 -62.31
C ASP A 5 12.12 -25.57 -62.36
N THR A 6 11.23 -25.35 -61.40
CA THR A 6 10.67 -24.05 -61.09
C THR A 6 11.15 -23.65 -59.70
N THR A 7 12.35 -23.08 -59.63
CA THR A 7 12.83 -22.36 -58.45
C THR A 7 12.06 -21.05 -58.33
N ALA A 8 11.07 -21.05 -57.42
CA ALA A 8 10.46 -19.81 -56.97
C ALA A 8 11.47 -19.07 -56.10
N SER A 9 12.07 -18.01 -56.68
CA SER A 9 12.87 -17.03 -55.97
C SER A 9 11.97 -16.28 -54.95
N SER A 10 12.12 -16.57 -53.66
CA SER A 10 11.60 -15.74 -52.60
C SER A 10 12.41 -14.45 -52.56
N MET A 11 11.82 -13.35 -53.04
CA MET A 11 12.35 -12.03 -52.81
C MET A 11 12.46 -11.80 -51.29
N PRO A 12 13.57 -11.21 -50.79
CA PRO A 12 13.63 -10.75 -49.39
C PRO A 12 12.55 -9.67 -49.18
N PRO A 13 11.92 -9.63 -48.00
CA PRO A 13 10.91 -8.63 -47.70
C PRO A 13 11.51 -7.23 -47.90
N ASP A 14 10.73 -6.35 -48.51
CA ASP A 14 11.10 -4.99 -48.83
C ASP A 14 11.50 -4.27 -47.52
N SER A 15 12.68 -3.63 -47.51
CA SER A 15 13.19 -2.93 -46.33
C SER A 15 12.26 -1.83 -45.82
N GLY A 16 11.29 -1.39 -46.65
CA GLY A 16 10.23 -0.48 -46.30
C GLY A 16 9.17 -1.09 -45.37
N ASP A 17 8.73 -2.32 -45.69
CA ASP A 17 7.69 -2.98 -44.89
C ASP A 17 8.19 -3.37 -43.51
N ALA A 18 9.42 -3.83 -43.36
CA ALA A 18 10.05 -4.12 -42.07
C ALA A 18 10.25 -2.86 -41.20
N GLN A 19 10.50 -1.70 -41.80
CA GLN A 19 10.57 -0.42 -41.08
C GLN A 19 9.18 0.09 -40.67
N VAL A 20 8.15 -0.14 -41.47
CA VAL A 20 6.76 0.20 -41.12
C VAL A 20 6.28 -0.68 -39.96
N GLU A 21 6.48 -2.01 -40.03
CA GLU A 21 6.14 -2.94 -38.94
C GLU A 21 6.87 -2.57 -37.63
N ALA A 22 8.17 -2.31 -37.67
CA ALA A 22 8.92 -1.91 -36.49
C ALA A 22 8.47 -0.56 -35.91
N THR A 23 7.97 0.34 -36.76
CA THR A 23 7.44 1.63 -36.33
C THR A 23 6.04 1.46 -35.73
N GLU A 24 5.22 0.60 -36.29
CA GLU A 24 3.88 0.26 -35.76
C GLU A 24 3.99 -0.47 -34.41
N GLU A 25 4.86 -1.47 -34.28
CA GLU A 25 5.15 -2.13 -32.99
C GLU A 25 5.67 -1.13 -31.93
N ALA A 26 6.54 -0.19 -32.33
CA ALA A 26 7.03 0.85 -31.41
C ALA A 26 5.95 1.85 -31.00
N LEU A 27 5.01 2.17 -31.89
CA LEU A 27 3.86 3.05 -31.60
C LEU A 27 2.81 2.33 -30.76
N GLU A 28 2.53 1.05 -31.02
CA GLU A 28 1.66 0.22 -30.20
C GLU A 28 2.22 0.04 -28.80
N SER A 29 3.52 -0.26 -28.66
CA SER A 29 4.18 -0.38 -27.37
C SER A 29 4.17 0.92 -26.56
N ARG A 30 4.36 2.08 -27.21
CA ARG A 30 4.22 3.41 -26.57
C ARG A 30 2.78 3.72 -26.17
N GLY A 31 1.82 3.37 -27.02
CA GLY A 31 0.39 3.52 -26.72
C GLY A 31 -0.05 2.63 -25.55
N GLN A 32 0.45 1.41 -25.48
CA GLN A 32 0.20 0.49 -24.37
C GLN A 32 0.82 1.02 -23.07
N LEU A 33 2.07 1.45 -23.10
CA LEU A 33 2.77 2.03 -21.96
C LEU A 33 2.01 3.26 -21.42
N GLY A 34 1.48 4.11 -22.30
CA GLY A 34 0.66 5.25 -21.93
C GLY A 34 -0.64 4.85 -21.24
N ARG A 35 -1.33 3.83 -21.75
CA ARG A 35 -2.54 3.27 -21.12
C ARG A 35 -2.25 2.63 -19.76
N ASP A 36 -1.16 1.89 -19.67
CA ASP A 36 -0.69 1.27 -18.41
C ASP A 36 -0.47 2.33 -17.34
N TYR A 37 0.25 3.39 -17.68
CA TYR A 37 0.52 4.51 -16.77
C TYR A 37 -0.77 5.23 -16.35
N LEU A 38 -1.64 5.55 -17.29
CA LEU A 38 -2.88 6.27 -17.03
C LEU A 38 -3.77 5.53 -16.03
N TRP A 39 -4.08 4.26 -16.31
CA TRP A 39 -5.01 3.50 -15.48
C TRP A 39 -4.45 3.16 -14.11
N ASN A 40 -3.15 2.87 -14.01
CA ASN A 40 -2.52 2.62 -12.72
C ASN A 40 -2.40 3.89 -11.87
N THR A 41 -2.14 5.03 -12.51
CA THR A 41 -2.15 6.32 -11.80
C THR A 41 -3.56 6.67 -11.34
N ALA A 42 -4.58 6.50 -12.19
CA ALA A 42 -5.97 6.74 -11.84
C ALA A 42 -6.43 5.83 -10.68
N ALA A 43 -6.09 4.53 -10.71
CA ALA A 43 -6.39 3.60 -9.64
C ALA A 43 -5.70 4.00 -8.31
N SER A 44 -4.44 4.42 -8.37
CA SER A 44 -3.69 4.87 -7.20
C SER A 44 -4.27 6.15 -6.59
N LEU A 45 -4.65 7.12 -7.43
CA LEU A 45 -5.31 8.35 -6.98
C LEU A 45 -6.67 8.05 -6.38
N MET A 46 -7.47 7.20 -7.03
CA MET A 46 -8.78 6.79 -6.52
C MET A 46 -8.67 6.07 -5.17
N SER A 47 -7.69 5.18 -5.01
CA SER A 47 -7.41 4.50 -3.74
C SER A 47 -7.07 5.49 -2.62
N SER A 48 -6.32 6.52 -2.94
CA SER A 48 -5.94 7.56 -1.99
C SER A 48 -7.12 8.44 -1.57
N LEU A 49 -7.98 8.77 -2.53
CA LEU A 49 -9.16 9.60 -2.30
C LEU A 49 -10.29 8.82 -1.63
N ALA A 50 -10.35 7.50 -1.80
CA ALA A 50 -11.42 6.66 -1.28
C ALA A 50 -11.69 6.86 0.21
N VAL A 51 -10.63 6.85 1.03
CA VAL A 51 -10.76 7.03 2.50
C VAL A 51 -11.29 8.42 2.84
N VAL A 52 -10.85 9.45 2.10
CA VAL A 52 -11.31 10.83 2.30
C VAL A 52 -12.79 10.96 1.93
N ILE A 53 -13.19 10.43 0.76
CA ILE A 53 -14.59 10.47 0.27
C ILE A 53 -15.51 9.76 1.25
N MET A 54 -15.16 8.55 1.70
CA MET A 54 -15.95 7.80 2.68
C MET A 54 -16.01 8.52 4.04
N GLY A 55 -14.88 9.12 4.47
CA GLY A 55 -14.84 9.94 5.69
C GLY A 55 -15.74 11.17 5.63
N VAL A 56 -15.71 11.89 4.52
CA VAL A 56 -16.60 13.04 4.28
C VAL A 56 -18.06 12.60 4.23
N ALA A 57 -18.38 11.45 3.62
CA ALA A 57 -19.72 10.92 3.61
C ALA A 57 -20.26 10.65 5.02
N ILE A 58 -19.42 10.12 5.92
CA ILE A 58 -19.79 9.92 7.33
C ILE A 58 -20.01 11.26 8.03
N MET A 59 -19.04 12.15 7.96
CA MET A 59 -19.03 13.41 8.72
C MET A 59 -20.10 14.41 8.23
N ARG A 60 -20.52 14.33 6.97
CA ARG A 60 -21.50 15.23 6.34
C ARG A 60 -22.88 14.60 6.16
N SER A 61 -23.16 13.43 6.72
CA SER A 61 -24.44 12.71 6.56
C SER A 61 -25.64 13.39 7.23
N GLY A 62 -25.48 14.52 7.88
CA GLY A 62 -26.54 15.23 8.59
C GLY A 62 -26.83 14.70 10.01
N ALA A 63 -26.04 13.75 10.50
CA ALA A 63 -26.08 13.27 11.87
C ALA A 63 -25.55 14.34 12.86
N THR A 64 -25.81 14.15 14.16
CA THR A 64 -25.20 14.98 15.19
C THR A 64 -23.68 14.86 15.16
N ASP A 65 -22.95 15.93 15.48
CA ASP A 65 -21.49 15.97 15.36
C ASP A 65 -20.79 14.87 16.19
N SER A 66 -21.24 14.61 17.42
CA SER A 66 -20.71 13.55 18.27
C SER A 66 -20.95 12.15 17.68
N PHE A 67 -22.15 11.89 17.15
CA PHE A 67 -22.46 10.62 16.50
C PHE A 67 -21.61 10.43 15.24
N ALA A 68 -21.50 11.45 14.39
CA ALA A 68 -20.67 11.39 13.17
C ALA A 68 -19.20 11.13 13.51
N ARG A 69 -18.63 11.77 14.53
CA ARG A 69 -17.28 11.52 15.02
C ARG A 69 -17.09 10.09 15.50
N ALA A 70 -18.02 9.58 16.31
CA ALA A 70 -17.97 8.18 16.79
C ALA A 70 -18.06 7.17 15.64
N GLN A 71 -18.94 7.38 14.66
CA GLN A 71 -19.05 6.54 13.46
C GLN A 71 -17.78 6.60 12.61
N TYR A 72 -17.17 7.80 12.46
CA TYR A 72 -15.92 7.95 11.73
C TYR A 72 -14.74 7.31 12.47
N GLY A 73 -14.74 7.36 13.79
CA GLY A 73 -13.77 6.65 14.62
C GLY A 73 -13.86 5.13 14.43
N LEU A 74 -15.07 4.58 14.50
CA LEU A 74 -15.32 3.15 14.28
C LEU A 74 -14.90 2.71 12.85
N PHE A 75 -15.24 3.52 11.84
CA PHE A 75 -14.76 3.33 10.47
C PHE A 75 -13.23 3.32 10.39
N THR A 76 -12.56 4.27 11.05
CA THR A 76 -11.11 4.41 11.05
C THR A 76 -10.42 3.25 11.76
N LEU A 77 -11.02 2.76 12.87
CA LEU A 77 -10.54 1.56 13.57
C LEU A 77 -10.65 0.32 12.65
N ALA A 78 -11.79 0.14 12.04
CA ALA A 78 -12.01 -0.97 11.11
C ALA A 78 -11.03 -0.93 9.92
N LEU A 79 -10.77 0.27 9.38
CA LEU A 79 -9.73 0.47 8.37
C LEU A 79 -8.34 0.08 8.88
N ALA A 80 -7.97 0.50 10.08
CA ALA A 80 -6.67 0.19 10.67
C ALA A 80 -6.48 -1.32 10.86
N ILE A 81 -7.50 -2.01 11.39
CA ILE A 81 -7.53 -3.47 11.52
C ILE A 81 -7.45 -4.15 10.15
N GLY A 82 -8.27 -3.71 9.21
CA GLY A 82 -8.28 -4.23 7.85
C GLY A 82 -6.93 -4.08 7.15
N GLN A 83 -6.32 -2.89 7.20
CA GLN A 83 -5.00 -2.62 6.61
C GLN A 83 -3.89 -3.42 7.30
N GLN A 84 -3.96 -3.59 8.63
CA GLN A 84 -2.98 -4.38 9.36
C GLN A 84 -2.98 -5.83 8.87
N TYR A 85 -4.14 -6.45 8.75
CA TYR A 85 -4.23 -7.85 8.33
C TYR A 85 -4.28 -8.04 6.81
N GLN A 86 -4.53 -6.99 6.04
CA GLN A 86 -4.30 -6.99 4.60
C GLN A 86 -2.84 -7.34 4.26
N THR A 87 -1.87 -6.93 5.09
CA THR A 87 -0.47 -7.33 4.92
C THR A 87 -0.27 -8.84 5.03
N VAL A 88 -1.08 -9.53 5.87
CA VAL A 88 -1.10 -11.01 5.94
C VAL A 88 -1.71 -11.60 4.67
N GLY A 89 -2.82 -11.01 4.18
CA GLY A 89 -3.45 -11.43 2.92
C GLY A 89 -2.52 -11.27 1.72
N LEU A 90 -1.79 -10.16 1.64
CA LEU A 90 -0.80 -9.88 0.58
C LEU A 90 0.47 -10.72 0.72
N TYR A 91 0.95 -10.91 1.93
CA TYR A 91 2.17 -11.64 2.29
C TYR A 91 3.40 -11.28 1.43
N GLU A 92 3.39 -10.08 0.83
CA GLU A 92 4.41 -9.58 -0.10
C GLU A 92 4.72 -10.51 -1.30
N VAL A 93 3.80 -11.42 -1.62
CA VAL A 93 3.93 -12.42 -2.70
C VAL A 93 4.07 -11.75 -4.07
N ARG A 94 3.47 -10.57 -4.25
CA ARG A 94 3.52 -9.84 -5.53
C ARG A 94 4.93 -9.59 -6.02
N THR A 95 5.84 -9.17 -5.14
CA THR A 95 7.24 -8.88 -5.49
C THR A 95 7.91 -10.11 -6.11
N PHE A 96 7.65 -11.28 -5.53
CA PHE A 96 8.17 -12.56 -6.02
C PHE A 96 7.45 -13.01 -7.30
N HIS A 97 6.12 -12.94 -7.33
CA HIS A 97 5.29 -13.35 -8.46
C HIS A 97 5.64 -12.62 -9.76
N VAL A 98 5.78 -11.28 -9.70
CA VAL A 98 6.09 -10.46 -10.88
C VAL A 98 7.52 -10.69 -11.38
N THR A 99 8.46 -11.03 -10.49
CA THR A 99 9.87 -11.28 -10.85
C THR A 99 10.16 -12.72 -11.24
N ASP A 100 9.21 -13.65 -11.06
CA ASP A 100 9.31 -15.05 -11.49
C ASP A 100 9.12 -15.20 -13.01
N VAL A 101 10.02 -14.61 -13.79
CA VAL A 101 10.00 -14.65 -15.27
C VAL A 101 10.19 -16.08 -15.79
N ARG A 102 10.92 -16.92 -15.05
CA ARG A 102 11.16 -18.34 -15.42
C ARG A 102 9.98 -19.25 -15.11
N ARG A 103 8.88 -18.73 -14.55
CA ARG A 103 7.69 -19.48 -14.16
C ARG A 103 8.01 -20.69 -13.29
N ARG A 104 8.84 -20.49 -12.27
CA ARG A 104 9.20 -21.52 -11.28
C ARG A 104 7.95 -22.09 -10.59
N PHE A 105 6.94 -21.23 -10.41
CA PHE A 105 5.63 -21.61 -9.91
C PHE A 105 4.54 -21.23 -10.92
N ASP A 106 3.54 -22.10 -11.06
CA ASP A 106 2.35 -21.84 -11.86
C ASP A 106 1.39 -20.84 -11.16
N PHE A 107 0.51 -20.21 -11.94
CA PHE A 107 -0.49 -19.27 -11.41
C PHE A 107 -1.38 -19.94 -10.35
N GLY A 108 -1.75 -21.21 -10.54
CA GLY A 108 -2.57 -21.98 -9.59
C GLY A 108 -1.93 -22.07 -8.20
N THR A 109 -0.60 -22.22 -8.11
CA THR A 109 0.14 -22.22 -6.84
C THR A 109 0.11 -20.83 -6.17
N TYR A 110 0.29 -19.75 -6.94
CA TYR A 110 0.14 -18.38 -6.42
C TYR A 110 -1.28 -18.10 -5.92
N LEU A 111 -2.29 -18.57 -6.68
CA LEU A 111 -3.70 -18.43 -6.30
C LEU A 111 -4.01 -19.20 -5.01
N SER A 112 -3.52 -20.45 -4.89
CA SER A 112 -3.70 -21.25 -3.67
C SER A 112 -3.01 -20.62 -2.45
N THR A 113 -1.81 -20.07 -2.64
CA THR A 113 -1.11 -19.30 -1.60
C THR A 113 -1.94 -18.10 -1.16
N ARG A 114 -2.52 -17.36 -2.12
CA ARG A 114 -3.39 -16.20 -1.85
C ARG A 114 -4.66 -16.59 -1.09
N LEU A 115 -5.31 -17.69 -1.48
CA LEU A 115 -6.49 -18.19 -0.77
C LEU A 115 -6.16 -18.55 0.68
N LEU A 116 -5.02 -19.21 0.92
CA LEU A 116 -4.57 -19.55 2.27
C LEU A 116 -4.29 -18.29 3.12
N THR A 117 -3.53 -17.33 2.57
CA THR A 117 -3.21 -16.09 3.29
C THR A 117 -4.46 -15.22 3.55
N CYS A 118 -5.40 -15.18 2.62
CA CYS A 118 -6.70 -14.51 2.81
C CYS A 118 -7.54 -15.22 3.89
N LEU A 119 -7.54 -16.54 3.96
CA LEU A 119 -8.24 -17.27 5.02
C LEU A 119 -7.66 -16.95 6.41
N VAL A 120 -6.34 -16.91 6.53
CA VAL A 120 -5.66 -16.49 7.78
C VAL A 120 -5.99 -15.03 8.11
N MET A 121 -5.99 -14.14 7.11
CA MET A 121 -6.40 -12.73 7.26
C MET A 121 -7.81 -12.61 7.85
N VAL A 122 -8.79 -13.35 7.32
CA VAL A 122 -10.19 -13.34 7.82
C VAL A 122 -10.24 -13.77 9.28
N GLY A 123 -9.55 -14.86 9.65
CA GLY A 123 -9.49 -15.33 11.05
C GLY A 123 -8.88 -14.29 11.99
N LEU A 124 -7.81 -13.62 11.57
CA LEU A 124 -7.14 -12.58 12.37
C LEU A 124 -7.99 -11.31 12.49
N ILE A 125 -8.69 -10.90 11.43
CA ILE A 125 -9.65 -9.78 11.48
C ILE A 125 -10.77 -10.10 12.46
N ALA A 126 -11.37 -11.29 12.38
CA ALA A 126 -12.43 -11.71 13.29
C ALA A 126 -11.95 -11.71 14.75
N TYR A 127 -10.78 -12.27 15.02
CA TYR A 127 -10.18 -12.29 16.37
C TYR A 127 -9.91 -10.88 16.90
N HIS A 128 -9.28 -10.02 16.11
CA HIS A 128 -8.97 -8.65 16.53
C HIS A 128 -10.23 -7.81 16.72
N SER A 129 -11.21 -7.92 15.82
CA SER A 129 -12.48 -7.23 15.94
C SER A 129 -13.22 -7.65 17.21
N TRP A 130 -13.17 -8.95 17.55
CA TRP A 130 -13.71 -9.47 18.81
C TRP A 130 -13.03 -8.84 20.03
N THR A 131 -11.72 -8.79 20.05
CA THR A 131 -10.97 -8.21 21.19
C THR A 131 -11.12 -6.69 21.30
N ALA A 132 -11.29 -5.98 20.18
CA ALA A 132 -11.53 -4.55 20.17
C ALA A 132 -12.94 -4.18 20.66
N SER A 133 -13.93 -5.05 20.49
CA SER A 133 -15.33 -4.81 20.82
C SER A 133 -15.73 -5.22 22.25
N THR A 134 -14.79 -5.66 23.09
CA THR A 134 -15.08 -6.19 24.44
C THR A 134 -15.73 -5.20 25.41
N LYS A 135 -15.63 -3.90 25.14
CA LYS A 135 -16.28 -2.85 25.95
C LYS A 135 -17.75 -2.64 25.59
N ASP A 136 -18.14 -3.07 24.37
CA ASP A 136 -19.52 -2.96 23.86
C ASP A 136 -19.79 -4.14 22.89
N PRO A 137 -20.16 -5.33 23.41
CA PRO A 137 -20.02 -6.61 22.70
C PRO A 137 -20.96 -6.77 21.51
N TYR A 138 -21.92 -5.89 21.28
CA TYR A 138 -22.84 -5.90 20.13
C TYR A 138 -23.39 -4.49 19.93
N PRO A 139 -23.25 -3.87 18.80
CA PRO A 139 -22.99 -4.22 17.40
C PRO A 139 -21.55 -3.92 16.90
N ALA A 140 -20.66 -3.35 17.73
CA ALA A 140 -19.35 -2.89 17.30
C ALA A 140 -18.50 -3.99 16.62
N PHE A 141 -18.53 -5.22 17.15
CA PHE A 141 -17.81 -6.35 16.54
C PHE A 141 -18.19 -6.57 15.07
N THR A 142 -19.50 -6.64 14.79
CA THR A 142 -19.99 -6.95 13.44
C THR A 142 -19.65 -5.83 12.45
N VAL A 143 -19.75 -4.57 12.88
CA VAL A 143 -19.38 -3.41 12.07
C VAL A 143 -17.88 -3.41 11.77
N ILE A 144 -17.04 -3.53 12.81
CA ILE A 144 -15.59 -3.54 12.66
C ILE A 144 -15.14 -4.68 11.74
N ALA A 145 -15.64 -5.90 12.00
CA ALA A 145 -15.28 -7.07 11.22
C ALA A 145 -15.73 -6.94 9.74
N ALA A 146 -16.98 -6.55 9.50
CA ALA A 146 -17.51 -6.39 8.15
C ALA A 146 -16.71 -5.34 7.35
N MET A 147 -16.44 -4.19 7.95
CA MET A 147 -15.68 -3.12 7.29
C MET A 147 -14.21 -3.48 7.08
N ALA A 148 -13.57 -4.13 8.05
CA ALA A 148 -12.20 -4.60 7.92
C ALA A 148 -12.08 -5.66 6.82
N LEU A 149 -13.10 -6.52 6.66
CA LEU A 149 -13.15 -7.53 5.61
C LEU A 149 -13.24 -6.96 4.19
N LEU A 150 -13.66 -5.71 4.00
CA LEU A 150 -13.59 -5.08 2.67
C LEU A 150 -12.16 -5.07 2.11
N ARG A 151 -11.13 -5.12 2.96
CA ARG A 151 -9.73 -5.22 2.54
C ARG A 151 -9.34 -6.57 1.93
N ILE A 152 -10.22 -7.58 2.04
CA ILE A 152 -9.98 -8.87 1.38
C ILE A 152 -9.96 -8.73 -0.14
N PHE A 153 -10.73 -7.78 -0.69
CA PHE A 153 -10.75 -7.53 -2.13
C PHE A 153 -9.39 -7.03 -2.63
N ASP A 154 -8.74 -6.12 -1.89
CA ASP A 154 -7.40 -5.64 -2.23
C ASP A 154 -6.38 -6.79 -2.21
N ALA A 155 -6.46 -7.66 -1.18
CA ALA A 155 -5.56 -8.79 -1.05
C ALA A 155 -5.81 -9.84 -2.15
N PHE A 156 -7.08 -10.14 -2.44
CA PHE A 156 -7.43 -11.18 -3.41
C PHE A 156 -7.14 -10.75 -4.86
N GLU A 157 -7.49 -9.50 -5.24
CA GLU A 157 -7.23 -9.03 -6.61
C GLU A 157 -5.75 -8.95 -6.95
N ASP A 158 -4.88 -8.78 -5.94
CA ASP A 158 -3.45 -8.59 -6.13
C ASP A 158 -2.78 -9.78 -6.88
N VAL A 159 -3.29 -11.01 -6.73
CA VAL A 159 -2.76 -12.16 -7.47
C VAL A 159 -3.07 -12.06 -8.97
N TYR A 160 -4.28 -11.61 -9.33
CA TYR A 160 -4.66 -11.38 -10.72
C TYR A 160 -3.92 -10.17 -11.29
N TYR A 161 -3.83 -9.10 -10.51
CA TYR A 161 -3.08 -7.91 -10.87
C TYR A 161 -1.62 -8.25 -11.20
N SER A 162 -0.99 -9.08 -10.36
CA SER A 162 0.40 -9.53 -10.53
C SER A 162 0.58 -10.37 -11.80
N GLU A 163 -0.38 -11.25 -12.11
CA GLU A 163 -0.32 -12.08 -13.32
C GLU A 163 -0.54 -11.26 -14.59
N PHE A 164 -1.48 -10.32 -14.60
CA PHE A 164 -1.62 -9.39 -15.71
C PHE A 164 -0.37 -8.53 -15.90
N GLN A 165 0.27 -8.09 -14.81
CA GLN A 165 1.54 -7.37 -14.86
C GLN A 165 2.65 -8.23 -15.46
N ARG A 166 2.77 -9.50 -15.05
CA ARG A 166 3.73 -10.46 -15.58
C ARG A 166 3.50 -10.78 -17.07
N SER A 167 2.23 -10.75 -17.49
CA SER A 167 1.81 -10.99 -18.89
C SER A 167 1.85 -9.73 -19.77
N GLY A 168 2.39 -8.59 -19.27
CA GLY A 168 2.47 -7.34 -20.02
C GLY A 168 1.13 -6.63 -20.24
N ARG A 169 0.07 -7.00 -19.50
CA ARG A 169 -1.29 -6.43 -19.62
C ARG A 169 -1.68 -5.62 -18.39
N LEU A 170 -0.78 -4.73 -17.99
CA LEU A 170 -0.98 -3.89 -16.81
C LEU A 170 -2.16 -2.90 -16.98
N ASP A 171 -2.53 -2.58 -18.22
CA ASP A 171 -3.72 -1.79 -18.56
C ASP A 171 -5.02 -2.44 -18.06
N ILE A 172 -5.15 -3.76 -18.21
CA ILE A 172 -6.33 -4.51 -17.74
C ILE A 172 -6.38 -4.47 -16.21
N ALA A 173 -5.25 -4.76 -15.56
CA ALA A 173 -5.15 -4.73 -14.10
C ALA A 173 -5.50 -3.34 -13.54
N GLY A 174 -4.97 -2.27 -14.13
CA GLY A 174 -5.25 -0.90 -13.72
C GLY A 174 -6.71 -0.48 -13.88
N LYS A 175 -7.35 -0.85 -15.01
CA LYS A 175 -8.78 -0.60 -15.25
C LYS A 175 -9.66 -1.34 -14.24
N ALA A 176 -9.38 -2.62 -14.01
CA ALA A 176 -10.14 -3.45 -13.08
C ALA A 176 -10.04 -2.91 -11.64
N CYS A 177 -8.82 -2.59 -11.20
CA CYS A 177 -8.55 -1.99 -9.89
C CYS A 177 -9.28 -0.64 -9.74
N PHE A 178 -9.19 0.26 -10.73
CA PHE A 178 -9.90 1.54 -10.72
C PHE A 178 -11.41 1.34 -10.61
N ALA A 179 -11.99 0.49 -11.48
CA ALA A 179 -13.44 0.24 -11.50
C ALA A 179 -13.92 -0.33 -10.15
N ARG A 180 -13.17 -1.27 -9.57
CA ARG A 180 -13.51 -1.82 -8.25
C ARG A 180 -13.46 -0.75 -7.16
N ILE A 181 -12.36 0.00 -7.04
CA ILE A 181 -12.20 1.00 -5.98
C ILE A 181 -13.25 2.10 -6.16
N PHE A 182 -13.48 2.56 -7.37
CA PHE A 182 -14.51 3.55 -7.69
C PHE A 182 -15.90 3.08 -7.25
N THR A 183 -16.30 1.88 -7.70
CA THR A 183 -17.61 1.31 -7.34
C THR A 183 -17.74 1.12 -5.84
N THR A 184 -16.73 0.53 -5.18
CA THR A 184 -16.77 0.32 -3.73
C THR A 184 -16.92 1.64 -2.98
N THR A 185 -16.14 2.67 -3.35
CA THR A 185 -16.13 3.96 -2.66
C THR A 185 -17.45 4.70 -2.82
N PHE A 186 -17.91 4.87 -4.05
CA PHE A 186 -19.11 5.68 -4.31
C PHE A 186 -20.40 4.95 -3.92
N LEU A 187 -20.45 3.64 -4.12
CA LEU A 187 -21.60 2.84 -3.66
C LEU A 187 -21.71 2.89 -2.14
N TRP A 188 -20.60 2.61 -1.43
CA TRP A 188 -20.59 2.64 0.02
C TRP A 188 -20.95 4.02 0.56
N SER A 189 -20.34 5.08 0.03
CA SER A 189 -20.62 6.46 0.45
C SER A 189 -22.06 6.87 0.18
N GLY A 190 -22.61 6.51 -0.97
CA GLY A 190 -24.02 6.76 -1.31
C GLY A 190 -24.97 5.99 -0.39
N LEU A 191 -24.73 4.70 -0.15
CA LEU A 191 -25.55 3.90 0.76
C LEU A 191 -25.50 4.46 2.18
N TYR A 192 -24.31 4.82 2.67
CA TYR A 192 -24.18 5.40 3.99
C TYR A 192 -24.90 6.74 4.12
N TRP A 193 -24.84 7.58 3.08
CA TRP A 193 -25.53 8.87 3.07
C TRP A 193 -27.04 8.74 3.28
N PHE A 194 -27.67 7.69 2.75
CA PHE A 194 -29.09 7.44 2.88
C PHE A 194 -29.47 6.62 4.12
N THR A 195 -28.64 5.67 4.50
CA THR A 195 -28.98 4.72 5.60
C THR A 195 -28.44 5.16 6.95
N GLN A 196 -27.35 5.92 6.98
CA GLN A 196 -26.56 6.28 8.18
C GLN A 196 -26.17 5.04 9.02
N ASP A 197 -26.13 3.87 8.37
CA ASP A 197 -25.74 2.61 8.98
C ASP A 197 -24.52 2.02 8.30
N LEU A 198 -23.41 1.91 9.06
CA LEU A 198 -22.13 1.38 8.59
C LEU A 198 -22.25 -0.08 8.15
N LEU A 199 -23.00 -0.89 8.90
CA LEU A 199 -23.11 -2.34 8.64
C LEU A 199 -23.85 -2.62 7.35
N THR A 200 -25.05 -2.06 7.18
CA THR A 200 -25.87 -2.25 5.98
C THR A 200 -25.16 -1.76 4.74
N SER A 201 -24.56 -0.56 4.80
CA SER A 201 -23.79 0.01 3.70
C SER A 201 -22.63 -0.89 3.31
N THR A 202 -21.94 -1.46 4.30
CA THR A 202 -20.80 -2.35 4.08
C THR A 202 -21.21 -3.69 3.48
N LEU A 203 -22.27 -4.33 3.99
CA LEU A 203 -22.72 -5.63 3.51
C LEU A 203 -23.19 -5.57 2.06
N ILE A 204 -23.99 -4.55 1.71
CA ILE A 204 -24.45 -4.36 0.33
C ILE A 204 -23.26 -4.11 -0.58
N THR A 205 -22.34 -3.23 -0.18
CA THR A 205 -21.13 -2.93 -0.96
C THR A 205 -20.25 -4.17 -1.12
N PHE A 206 -20.12 -4.99 -0.08
CA PHE A 206 -19.36 -6.24 -0.14
C PHE A 206 -19.89 -7.17 -1.24
N VAL A 207 -21.22 -7.41 -1.26
CA VAL A 207 -21.85 -8.26 -2.28
C VAL A 207 -21.65 -7.72 -3.69
N VAL A 208 -21.86 -6.40 -3.89
CA VAL A 208 -21.68 -5.79 -5.20
C VAL A 208 -20.20 -5.84 -5.62
N THR A 209 -19.27 -5.62 -4.68
CA THR A 209 -17.83 -5.68 -4.98
C THR A 209 -17.38 -7.09 -5.37
N CYS A 210 -17.98 -8.15 -4.81
CA CYS A 210 -17.75 -9.53 -5.29
C CYS A 210 -18.12 -9.67 -6.77
N VAL A 211 -19.26 -9.15 -7.18
CA VAL A 211 -19.68 -9.19 -8.60
C VAL A 211 -18.72 -8.38 -9.48
N VAL A 212 -18.37 -7.18 -9.05
CA VAL A 212 -17.41 -6.33 -9.79
C VAL A 212 -16.06 -7.02 -9.95
N LEU A 213 -15.56 -7.69 -8.91
CA LEU A 213 -14.29 -8.42 -8.96
C LEU A 213 -14.32 -9.56 -9.98
N VAL A 214 -15.41 -10.35 -9.99
CA VAL A 214 -15.58 -11.44 -10.96
C VAL A 214 -15.66 -10.89 -12.37
N VAL A 215 -16.37 -9.81 -12.60
CA VAL A 215 -16.54 -9.20 -13.92
C VAL A 215 -15.24 -8.53 -14.39
N ALA A 216 -14.61 -7.73 -13.53
CA ALA A 216 -13.45 -6.90 -13.90
C ALA A 216 -12.14 -7.70 -14.02
N TYR A 217 -11.97 -8.75 -13.23
CA TYR A 217 -10.79 -9.61 -13.26
C TYR A 217 -11.05 -10.99 -13.86
N GLY A 218 -12.13 -11.65 -13.47
CA GLY A 218 -12.41 -13.02 -13.88
C GLY A 218 -12.72 -13.17 -15.38
N LEU A 219 -13.50 -12.24 -15.95
CA LEU A 219 -13.81 -12.31 -17.40
C LEU A 219 -12.58 -12.02 -18.27
N PRO A 220 -11.79 -10.95 -18.03
CA PRO A 220 -10.58 -10.68 -18.82
C PRO A 220 -9.48 -11.74 -18.64
N ALA A 221 -9.44 -12.43 -17.50
CA ALA A 221 -8.45 -13.48 -17.23
C ALA A 221 -8.73 -14.78 -18.00
N ARG A 222 -10.00 -15.00 -18.43
CA ARG A 222 -10.36 -16.19 -19.23
C ARG A 222 -9.59 -16.20 -20.54
N GLY A 223 -8.89 -17.29 -20.80
CA GLY A 223 -8.08 -17.47 -22.03
C GLY A 223 -6.70 -16.84 -21.99
N VAL A 224 -6.34 -16.07 -20.96
CA VAL A 224 -4.99 -15.49 -20.78
C VAL A 224 -4.13 -16.42 -19.91
N PHE A 225 -4.69 -16.95 -18.81
CA PHE A 225 -4.02 -17.88 -17.90
C PHE A 225 -5.02 -18.80 -17.20
N PRO A 226 -4.56 -19.98 -16.69
CA PRO A 226 -5.43 -20.94 -16.00
C PRO A 226 -5.96 -20.32 -14.70
N LEU A 227 -7.28 -20.41 -14.45
CA LEU A 227 -7.94 -19.82 -13.28
C LEU A 227 -8.09 -20.78 -12.08
N LEU A 228 -7.70 -22.05 -12.24
CA LEU A 228 -7.88 -23.06 -11.20
C LEU A 228 -6.73 -23.02 -10.19
N PRO A 229 -7.04 -23.11 -8.87
CA PRO A 229 -6.01 -23.23 -7.84
C PRO A 229 -5.27 -24.57 -7.95
N SER A 230 -3.98 -24.56 -7.66
CA SER A 230 -3.13 -25.76 -7.59
C SER A 230 -2.59 -25.89 -6.16
N PHE A 231 -3.00 -26.96 -5.47
CA PHE A 231 -2.62 -27.16 -4.06
C PHE A 231 -1.27 -27.89 -3.92
N ASN A 232 -0.24 -27.36 -4.59
CA ASN A 232 1.12 -27.83 -4.42
C ASN A 232 1.71 -27.32 -3.08
N LEU A 233 1.58 -28.11 -2.02
CA LEU A 233 2.01 -27.71 -0.67
C LEU A 233 3.50 -27.32 -0.59
N ARG A 234 4.38 -27.98 -1.36
CA ARG A 234 5.81 -27.64 -1.39
C ARG A 234 6.03 -26.29 -2.05
N GLY A 235 5.31 -26.00 -3.14
CA GLY A 235 5.35 -24.71 -3.82
C GLY A 235 4.83 -23.59 -2.92
N ILE A 236 3.68 -23.80 -2.27
CA ILE A 236 3.07 -22.84 -1.32
C ILE A 236 4.04 -22.55 -0.17
N ALA A 237 4.60 -23.58 0.47
CA ALA A 237 5.57 -23.41 1.56
C ALA A 237 6.83 -22.68 1.09
N GLY A 238 7.32 -22.97 -0.13
CA GLY A 238 8.47 -22.28 -0.74
C GLY A 238 8.21 -20.79 -0.92
N ILE A 239 7.05 -20.41 -1.50
CA ILE A 239 6.66 -18.99 -1.67
C ILE A 239 6.56 -18.28 -0.33
N LEU A 240 5.86 -18.89 0.65
CA LEU A 240 5.70 -18.30 1.97
C LEU A 240 7.04 -18.11 2.69
N TRP A 241 7.96 -19.06 2.57
CA TRP A 241 9.29 -18.97 3.19
C TRP A 241 10.14 -17.87 2.56
N GLU A 242 10.15 -17.78 1.23
CA GLU A 242 10.91 -16.76 0.51
C GLU A 242 10.37 -15.34 0.76
N CYS A 243 9.05 -15.19 0.90
CA CYS A 243 8.41 -13.89 1.17
C CYS A 243 8.41 -13.50 2.65
N LEU A 244 8.67 -14.43 3.58
CA LEU A 244 8.57 -14.22 5.03
C LEU A 244 9.31 -12.96 5.54
N PRO A 245 10.57 -12.68 5.15
CA PRO A 245 11.26 -11.48 5.64
C PRO A 245 10.59 -10.18 5.18
N LEU A 246 10.11 -10.13 3.93
CA LEU A 246 9.41 -8.97 3.38
C LEU A 246 8.05 -8.79 4.05
N PHE A 247 7.32 -9.88 4.27
CA PHE A 247 6.06 -9.87 5.00
C PHE A 247 6.22 -9.31 6.42
N ILE A 248 7.21 -9.78 7.19
CA ILE A 248 7.44 -9.27 8.55
C ILE A 248 7.74 -7.76 8.51
N ALA A 249 8.56 -7.30 7.57
CA ALA A 249 8.86 -5.88 7.44
C ALA A 249 7.60 -5.06 7.11
N ALA A 250 6.77 -5.53 6.17
CA ALA A 250 5.53 -4.86 5.80
C ALA A 250 4.51 -4.84 6.94
N PHE A 251 4.37 -5.96 7.67
CA PHE A 251 3.49 -6.07 8.82
C PHE A 251 3.87 -5.09 9.94
N LEU A 252 5.15 -5.01 10.27
CA LEU A 252 5.66 -4.08 11.30
C LEU A 252 5.55 -2.62 10.85
N ASN A 253 5.83 -2.32 9.58
CA ASN A 253 5.63 -0.99 9.03
C ASN A 253 4.17 -0.55 9.12
N GLN A 254 3.22 -1.44 8.77
CA GLN A 254 1.79 -1.16 8.87
C GLN A 254 1.36 -0.97 10.33
N TYR A 255 1.93 -1.76 11.25
CA TYR A 255 1.68 -1.61 12.68
C TYR A 255 2.12 -0.24 13.20
N LEU A 256 3.31 0.23 12.83
CA LEU A 256 3.82 1.55 13.19
C LEU A 256 2.86 2.68 12.78
N ALA A 257 2.28 2.59 11.57
CA ALA A 257 1.32 3.57 11.08
C ALA A 257 -0.03 3.51 11.82
N ASN A 258 -0.43 2.34 12.31
CA ASN A 258 -1.73 2.12 12.97
C ASN A 258 -1.67 2.18 14.49
N ALA A 259 -0.49 2.05 15.12
CA ALA A 259 -0.33 2.01 16.57
C ALA A 259 -1.00 3.19 17.32
N PRO A 260 -0.93 4.45 16.85
CA PRO A 260 -1.65 5.56 17.49
C PRO A 260 -3.18 5.37 17.47
N ARG A 261 -3.74 4.85 16.37
CA ARG A 261 -5.19 4.60 16.25
C ARG A 261 -5.66 3.55 17.24
N PHE A 262 -4.91 2.45 17.37
CA PHE A 262 -5.21 1.41 18.35
C PHE A 262 -5.11 1.93 19.79
N ALA A 263 -4.11 2.77 20.09
CA ALA A 263 -3.93 3.37 21.40
C ALA A 263 -5.06 4.36 21.77
N ILE A 264 -5.50 5.19 20.82
CA ILE A 264 -6.61 6.14 21.01
C ILE A 264 -7.91 5.39 21.24
N HIS A 265 -8.26 4.42 20.37
CA HIS A 265 -9.46 3.61 20.56
C HIS A 265 -9.50 2.95 21.93
N ALA A 266 -8.40 2.33 22.36
CA ALA A 266 -8.32 1.61 23.63
C ALA A 266 -8.40 2.54 24.86
N SER A 267 -7.97 3.81 24.76
CA SER A 267 -7.80 4.71 25.89
C SER A 267 -8.81 5.86 25.92
N LEU A 268 -9.21 6.39 24.76
CA LEU A 268 -10.04 7.59 24.64
C LEU A 268 -11.40 7.31 24.00
N GLY A 269 -11.53 6.23 23.21
CA GLY A 269 -12.76 5.84 22.55
C GLY A 269 -12.86 6.30 21.09
N ASP A 270 -14.03 6.00 20.48
CA ASP A 270 -14.22 6.15 19.02
C ASP A 270 -14.42 7.61 18.59
N GLU A 271 -15.03 8.45 19.42
CA GLU A 271 -15.24 9.86 19.10
C GLU A 271 -13.91 10.59 18.93
N GLU A 272 -12.97 10.40 19.85
CA GLU A 272 -11.62 10.99 19.78
C GLU A 272 -10.81 10.36 18.63
N LEU A 273 -11.02 9.07 18.33
CA LEU A 273 -10.41 8.45 17.17
C LEU A 273 -10.92 9.05 15.84
N GLY A 274 -12.19 9.44 15.78
CA GLY A 274 -12.74 10.15 14.63
C GLY A 274 -12.07 11.52 14.40
N VAL A 275 -11.89 12.29 15.46
CA VAL A 275 -11.17 13.57 15.40
C VAL A 275 -9.71 13.35 14.99
N PHE A 276 -9.03 12.35 15.60
CA PHE A 276 -7.66 12.01 15.23
C PHE A 276 -7.52 11.66 13.75
N ALA A 277 -8.48 10.92 13.18
CA ALA A 277 -8.45 10.56 11.77
C ALA A 277 -8.51 11.79 10.85
N ILE A 278 -9.26 12.83 11.23
CA ILE A 278 -9.32 14.09 10.49
C ILE A 278 -7.97 14.82 10.55
N ILE A 279 -7.41 15.02 11.73
CA ILE A 279 -6.15 15.75 11.89
C ILE A 279 -4.92 14.98 11.39
N TYR A 280 -5.03 13.68 11.17
CA TYR A 280 -3.97 12.84 10.58
C TYR A 280 -3.85 12.99 9.05
N MET A 281 -4.86 13.55 8.35
CA MET A 281 -4.87 13.65 6.88
C MET A 281 -3.67 14.40 6.28
N PRO A 282 -3.22 15.54 6.82
CA PRO A 282 -2.04 16.23 6.28
C PRO A 282 -0.76 15.41 6.37
N ALA A 283 -0.61 14.57 7.41
CA ALA A 283 0.54 13.65 7.55
C ALA A 283 0.57 12.61 6.42
N VAL A 284 -0.60 12.10 6.03
CA VAL A 284 -0.74 11.18 4.88
C VAL A 284 -0.37 11.89 3.58
N ALA A 285 -0.80 13.13 3.40
CA ALA A 285 -0.51 13.93 2.21
C ALA A 285 1.00 14.14 1.99
N ILE A 286 1.77 14.41 3.05
CA ILE A 286 3.24 14.52 2.97
C ILE A 286 3.86 13.22 2.46
N ASN A 287 3.45 12.09 3.02
CA ASN A 287 3.99 10.79 2.63
C ASN A 287 3.73 10.49 1.15
N MET A 288 2.52 10.78 0.67
CA MET A 288 2.16 10.63 -0.74
C MET A 288 2.98 11.53 -1.66
N LEU A 289 3.09 12.81 -1.32
CA LEU A 289 3.85 13.79 -2.10
C LEU A 289 5.32 13.39 -2.20
N SER A 290 5.91 12.98 -1.09
CA SER A 290 7.32 12.54 -1.03
C SER A 290 7.57 11.30 -1.88
N LEU A 291 6.67 10.31 -1.84
CA LEU A 291 6.75 9.11 -2.67
C LEU A 291 6.62 9.43 -4.17
N PHE A 292 5.71 10.34 -4.51
CA PHE A 292 5.50 10.73 -5.91
C PHE A 292 6.77 11.34 -6.52
N VAL A 293 7.46 12.20 -5.76
CA VAL A 293 8.73 12.82 -6.19
C VAL A 293 9.87 11.80 -6.21
N PHE A 294 9.90 10.86 -5.25
CA PHE A 294 11.05 9.96 -5.10
C PHE A 294 10.99 8.72 -6.01
N ARG A 295 9.79 8.22 -6.37
CA ARG A 295 9.64 7.02 -7.21
C ARG A 295 10.49 7.02 -8.50
N PRO A 296 10.58 8.11 -9.28
CA PRO A 296 11.42 8.15 -10.48
C PRO A 296 12.93 8.03 -10.17
N LEU A 297 13.35 8.36 -8.95
CA LEU A 297 14.74 8.31 -8.53
C LEU A 297 15.20 6.90 -8.11
N LEU A 298 14.27 5.99 -7.81
CA LEU A 298 14.58 4.63 -7.36
C LEU A 298 15.44 3.85 -8.37
N THR A 299 15.08 3.90 -9.65
CA THR A 299 15.82 3.22 -10.71
C THR A 299 17.23 3.79 -10.84
N ARG A 300 17.38 5.12 -10.81
CA ARG A 300 18.70 5.78 -10.86
C ARG A 300 19.55 5.41 -9.65
N MET A 301 18.94 5.35 -8.47
CA MET A 301 19.61 4.97 -7.23
C MET A 301 20.13 3.52 -7.31
N ALA A 302 19.34 2.59 -7.82
CA ALA A 302 19.72 1.19 -8.00
C ALA A 302 20.87 1.03 -9.01
N LEU A 303 20.83 1.75 -10.15
CA LEU A 303 21.89 1.76 -11.15
C LEU A 303 23.21 2.28 -10.59
N ARG A 304 23.21 3.42 -9.87
CA ARG A 304 24.43 3.99 -9.28
C ARG A 304 25.06 3.07 -8.24
N TRP A 305 24.23 2.37 -7.46
CA TRP A 305 24.72 1.36 -6.53
C TRP A 305 25.36 0.18 -7.25
N ALA A 306 24.72 -0.35 -8.31
CA ALA A 306 25.23 -1.45 -9.12
C ALA A 306 26.55 -1.09 -9.84
N GLU A 307 26.71 0.16 -10.27
CA GLU A 307 27.95 0.70 -10.86
C GLU A 307 29.07 0.94 -9.82
N GLY A 308 28.83 0.70 -8.52
CA GLY A 308 29.80 0.98 -7.45
C GLY A 308 30.00 2.48 -7.14
N LYS A 309 29.19 3.38 -7.72
CA LYS A 309 29.28 4.84 -7.55
C LYS A 309 28.59 5.28 -6.24
N ARG A 310 29.21 4.95 -5.12
CA ARG A 310 28.65 5.18 -3.78
C ARG A 310 28.32 6.65 -3.52
N GLU A 311 29.17 7.59 -3.93
CA GLU A 311 28.94 9.02 -3.71
C GLU A 311 27.71 9.54 -4.47
N GLU A 312 27.50 9.09 -5.71
CA GLU A 312 26.33 9.46 -6.49
C GLU A 312 25.05 8.84 -5.89
N PHE A 313 25.11 7.59 -5.43
CA PHE A 313 24.04 6.94 -4.69
C PHE A 313 23.65 7.74 -3.44
N LEU A 314 24.62 8.09 -2.59
CA LEU A 314 24.37 8.89 -1.38
C LEU A 314 23.85 10.29 -1.70
N SER A 315 24.31 10.89 -2.81
CA SER A 315 23.79 12.17 -3.28
C SER A 315 22.29 12.10 -3.63
N ILE A 316 21.84 11.01 -4.27
CA ILE A 316 20.41 10.80 -4.58
C ILE A 316 19.61 10.67 -3.27
N VAL A 317 20.08 9.86 -2.32
CA VAL A 317 19.40 9.72 -1.01
C VAL A 317 19.31 11.06 -0.29
N ARG A 318 20.45 11.81 -0.22
CA ARG A 318 20.48 13.14 0.40
C ARG A 318 19.52 14.13 -0.28
N LYS A 319 19.46 14.15 -1.61
CA LYS A 319 18.52 14.98 -2.35
C LYS A 319 17.07 14.60 -2.02
N GLY A 320 16.76 13.31 -1.95
CA GLY A 320 15.43 12.83 -1.53
C GLY A 320 15.06 13.31 -0.12
N LEU A 321 15.95 13.18 0.85
CA LEU A 321 15.73 13.65 2.22
C LEU A 321 15.57 15.18 2.29
N LEU A 322 16.38 15.94 1.54
CA LEU A 322 16.24 17.40 1.45
C LEU A 322 14.92 17.83 0.83
N THR A 323 14.47 17.12 -0.23
CA THR A 323 13.15 17.36 -0.84
C THR A 323 12.03 17.08 0.14
N THR A 324 12.13 15.99 0.93
CA THR A 324 11.15 15.69 1.98
C THR A 324 11.16 16.76 3.07
N ALA A 325 12.32 17.24 3.48
CA ALA A 325 12.43 18.34 4.47
C ALA A 325 11.84 19.65 3.91
N ALA A 326 12.08 19.97 2.65
CA ALA A 326 11.47 21.14 2.00
C ALA A 326 9.95 21.00 1.90
N ALA A 327 9.46 19.82 1.49
CA ALA A 327 8.02 19.53 1.45
C ALA A 327 7.38 19.63 2.85
N PHE A 328 8.08 19.15 3.89
CA PHE A 328 7.62 19.31 5.27
C PHE A 328 7.45 20.79 5.65
N VAL A 329 8.43 21.64 5.37
CA VAL A 329 8.36 23.08 5.70
C VAL A 329 7.16 23.73 5.01
N VAL A 330 6.95 23.45 3.73
CA VAL A 330 5.82 23.99 2.96
C VAL A 330 4.49 23.48 3.52
N VAL A 331 4.34 22.17 3.70
CA VAL A 331 3.09 21.58 4.21
C VAL A 331 2.85 22.01 5.64
N ALA A 332 3.87 22.09 6.49
CA ALA A 332 3.73 22.56 7.86
C ALA A 332 3.26 24.03 7.91
N ALA A 333 3.83 24.91 7.09
CA ALA A 333 3.41 26.31 7.00
C ALA A 333 1.95 26.44 6.52
N VAL A 334 1.59 25.72 5.45
CA VAL A 334 0.22 25.68 4.92
C VAL A 334 -0.74 25.11 5.97
N THR A 335 -0.37 24.00 6.61
CA THR A 335 -1.22 23.36 7.63
C THR A 335 -1.40 24.24 8.86
N TYR A 336 -0.37 24.97 9.30
CA TYR A 336 -0.47 25.90 10.43
C TYR A 336 -1.45 27.03 10.15
N VAL A 337 -1.44 27.61 8.93
CA VAL A 337 -2.26 28.77 8.57
C VAL A 337 -3.69 28.37 8.22
N ILE A 338 -3.87 27.37 7.38
CA ILE A 338 -5.18 27.00 6.82
C ILE A 338 -5.61 25.57 7.12
N GLY A 339 -4.78 24.77 7.78
CA GLY A 339 -5.07 23.34 7.97
C GLY A 339 -6.34 23.10 8.78
N ALA A 340 -6.47 23.70 9.95
CA ALA A 340 -7.67 23.52 10.77
C ALA A 340 -8.93 24.11 10.09
N PRO A 341 -8.96 25.32 9.53
CA PRO A 341 -10.10 25.84 8.75
C PRO A 341 -10.47 24.94 7.56
N LEU A 342 -9.48 24.45 6.82
CA LEU A 342 -9.72 23.57 5.66
C LEU A 342 -10.33 22.23 6.08
N LEU A 343 -9.79 21.59 7.11
CA LEU A 343 -10.33 20.33 7.64
C LEU A 343 -11.74 20.52 8.20
N THR A 344 -11.98 21.60 8.92
CA THR A 344 -13.32 21.97 9.40
C THR A 344 -14.29 22.18 8.23
N LEU A 345 -13.86 22.87 7.17
CA LEU A 345 -14.68 23.05 5.97
C LEU A 345 -15.01 21.72 5.29
N VAL A 346 -14.04 20.82 5.16
CA VAL A 346 -14.21 19.53 4.46
C VAL A 346 -15.06 18.57 5.29
N PHE A 347 -14.73 18.39 6.57
CA PHE A 347 -15.35 17.38 7.43
C PHE A 347 -16.55 17.91 8.26
N GLY A 348 -16.69 19.21 8.44
CA GLY A 348 -17.81 19.82 9.16
C GLY A 348 -17.65 19.85 10.68
N THR A 349 -16.53 19.37 11.21
CA THR A 349 -16.22 19.35 12.64
C THR A 349 -15.12 20.33 12.95
N ASP A 350 -15.27 21.13 14.00
CA ASP A 350 -14.24 22.08 14.44
C ASP A 350 -13.03 21.34 15.03
N VAL A 351 -11.88 21.51 14.38
CA VAL A 351 -10.59 20.94 14.82
C VAL A 351 -9.58 22.01 15.21
N SER A 352 -10.02 23.26 15.40
CA SER A 352 -9.15 24.40 15.75
C SER A 352 -8.39 24.21 17.08
N GLY A 353 -8.97 23.44 18.01
CA GLY A 353 -8.32 23.11 19.28
C GLY A 353 -7.14 22.14 19.18
N TYR A 354 -6.94 21.49 18.02
CA TYR A 354 -5.95 20.41 17.84
C TYR A 354 -4.78 20.80 16.91
N VAL A 355 -4.50 22.10 16.77
CA VAL A 355 -3.41 22.58 15.89
C VAL A 355 -2.04 22.06 16.35
N GLY A 356 -1.82 21.90 17.65
CA GLY A 356 -0.59 21.33 18.20
C GLY A 356 -0.38 19.89 17.76
N GLU A 357 -1.38 19.02 17.94
CA GLU A 357 -1.40 17.62 17.53
C GLU A 357 -1.21 17.48 16.02
N LEU A 358 -1.90 18.31 15.27
CA LEU A 358 -1.83 18.35 13.82
C LEU A 358 -0.41 18.66 13.34
N MET A 359 0.29 19.62 13.96
CA MET A 359 1.70 19.94 13.64
C MET A 359 2.66 18.80 13.99
N VAL A 360 2.44 18.12 15.13
CA VAL A 360 3.23 16.94 15.52
C VAL A 360 3.00 15.77 14.53
N LEU A 361 1.77 15.57 14.08
CA LEU A 361 1.44 14.55 13.09
C LEU A 361 2.07 14.85 11.72
N VAL A 362 2.08 16.12 11.30
CA VAL A 362 2.76 16.56 10.08
C VAL A 362 4.27 16.27 10.15
N LEU A 363 4.92 16.50 11.29
CA LEU A 363 6.30 16.11 11.54
C LEU A 363 6.47 14.60 11.45
N GLY A 364 5.59 13.82 12.11
CA GLY A 364 5.59 12.35 12.04
C GLY A 364 5.44 11.84 10.62
N GLY A 365 4.57 12.46 9.81
CA GLY A 365 4.40 12.14 8.39
C GLY A 365 5.66 12.41 7.56
N ALA A 366 6.38 13.49 7.83
CA ALA A 366 7.65 13.78 7.18
C ALA A 366 8.75 12.78 7.57
N LEU A 367 8.82 12.40 8.84
CA LEU A 367 9.74 11.37 9.33
C LEU A 367 9.43 9.99 8.71
N ASN A 368 8.15 9.65 8.56
CA ASN A 368 7.73 8.45 7.84
C ASN A 368 8.18 8.49 6.38
N ALA A 369 7.96 9.60 5.68
CA ALA A 369 8.40 9.77 4.30
C ALA A 369 9.93 9.65 4.14
N ALA A 370 10.70 10.23 5.08
CA ALA A 370 12.15 10.05 5.14
C ALA A 370 12.51 8.57 5.39
N GLY A 371 11.79 7.90 6.29
CA GLY A 371 11.94 6.46 6.55
C GLY A 371 11.75 5.61 5.32
N VAL A 372 10.76 5.91 4.47
CA VAL A 372 10.51 5.20 3.21
C VAL A 372 11.67 5.35 2.23
N ILE A 373 12.25 6.55 2.09
CA ILE A 373 13.43 6.79 1.24
C ILE A 373 14.62 5.96 1.73
N LEU A 374 14.87 5.97 3.04
CA LEU A 374 15.95 5.21 3.67
C LEU A 374 15.73 3.69 3.57
N TYR A 375 14.48 3.24 3.68
CA TYR A 375 14.12 1.84 3.42
C TYR A 375 14.54 1.40 2.02
N TYR A 376 14.18 2.17 0.99
CA TYR A 376 14.58 1.86 -0.38
C TYR A 376 16.11 1.90 -0.56
N ALA A 377 16.80 2.81 0.12
CA ALA A 377 18.27 2.85 0.10
C ALA A 377 18.87 1.57 0.69
N LEU A 378 18.40 1.13 1.86
CA LEU A 378 18.88 -0.10 2.51
C LEU A 378 18.47 -1.37 1.72
N ALA A 379 17.30 -1.38 1.10
CA ALA A 379 16.86 -2.45 0.22
C ALA A 379 17.76 -2.57 -1.02
N THR A 380 18.14 -1.44 -1.64
CA THR A 380 19.09 -1.38 -2.75
C THR A 380 20.47 -1.90 -2.34
N MET A 381 20.91 -1.58 -1.12
CA MET A 381 22.14 -2.12 -0.52
C MET A 381 22.04 -3.60 -0.11
N ARG A 382 20.89 -4.25 -0.31
CA ARG A 382 20.56 -5.64 0.12
C ARG A 382 20.70 -5.87 1.62
N ARG A 383 20.45 -4.84 2.45
CA ARG A 383 20.55 -4.91 3.92
C ARG A 383 19.22 -5.24 4.58
N LEU A 384 18.51 -6.24 4.09
CA LEU A 384 17.16 -6.59 4.57
C LEU A 384 17.14 -6.98 6.06
N ARG A 385 18.19 -7.60 6.61
CA ARG A 385 18.29 -7.90 8.04
C ARG A 385 18.28 -6.62 8.89
N ALA A 386 19.00 -5.58 8.47
CA ALA A 386 19.02 -4.30 9.16
C ALA A 386 17.64 -3.63 9.14
N VAL A 387 16.95 -3.72 8.00
CA VAL A 387 15.56 -3.24 7.85
C VAL A 387 14.63 -3.94 8.84
N LEU A 388 14.69 -5.27 8.93
CA LEU A 388 13.87 -6.06 9.87
C LEU A 388 14.15 -5.67 11.33
N VAL A 389 15.42 -5.52 11.71
CA VAL A 389 15.79 -5.11 13.07
C VAL A 389 15.26 -3.72 13.39
N ALA A 390 15.40 -2.76 12.47
CA ALA A 390 14.88 -1.41 12.66
C ALA A 390 13.37 -1.40 12.85
N TYR A 391 12.62 -2.12 12.01
CA TYR A 391 11.16 -2.25 12.17
C TYR A 391 10.78 -2.96 13.47
N ALA A 392 11.50 -4.02 13.86
CA ALA A 392 11.20 -4.75 15.10
C ALA A 392 11.44 -3.87 16.34
N VAL A 393 12.55 -3.13 16.39
CA VAL A 393 12.85 -2.20 17.48
C VAL A 393 11.82 -1.06 17.52
N SER A 394 11.53 -0.42 16.38
CA SER A 394 10.56 0.68 16.33
C SER A 394 9.13 0.19 16.62
N GLY A 395 8.75 -0.98 16.13
CA GLY A 395 7.43 -1.60 16.39
C GLY A 395 7.26 -1.98 17.87
N GLY A 396 8.29 -2.58 18.49
CA GLY A 396 8.30 -2.85 19.93
C GLY A 396 8.22 -1.58 20.78
N THR A 397 8.94 -0.53 20.37
CA THR A 397 8.85 0.80 21.00
C THR A 397 7.45 1.39 20.86
N ALA A 398 6.85 1.33 19.66
CA ALA A 398 5.49 1.81 19.43
C ALA A 398 4.46 1.09 20.30
N TYR A 399 4.60 -0.25 20.42
CA TYR A 399 3.71 -1.06 21.26
C TYR A 399 3.72 -0.62 22.73
N LEU A 400 4.87 -0.21 23.24
CA LEU A 400 5.02 0.22 24.63
C LEU A 400 4.62 1.68 24.84
N ILE A 401 5.13 2.60 23.97
CA ILE A 401 4.97 4.04 24.23
C ILE A 401 3.63 4.60 23.75
N ALA A 402 3.01 4.04 22.69
CA ALA A 402 1.77 4.59 22.20
C ALA A 402 0.64 4.54 23.23
N PRO A 403 0.31 3.41 23.90
CA PRO A 403 -0.71 3.41 24.92
C PRO A 403 -0.29 4.19 26.18
N MET A 404 1.01 4.19 26.53
CA MET A 404 1.51 4.93 27.70
C MET A 404 1.34 6.46 27.51
N LEU A 405 1.80 7.00 26.38
CA LEU A 405 1.69 8.42 26.10
C LEU A 405 0.24 8.85 25.85
N THR A 406 -0.57 8.01 25.20
CA THR A 406 -2.00 8.32 24.99
C THR A 406 -2.76 8.40 26.31
N LYS A 407 -2.47 7.51 27.28
CA LYS A 407 -3.10 7.59 28.60
C LYS A 407 -2.69 8.82 29.40
N SER A 408 -1.45 9.31 29.24
CA SER A 408 -0.92 10.45 30.03
C SER A 408 -1.22 11.82 29.38
N HIS A 409 -1.26 11.90 28.05
CA HIS A 409 -1.38 13.16 27.32
C HIS A 409 -2.48 13.13 26.25
N ALA A 410 -3.42 12.20 26.34
CA ALA A 410 -4.54 12.05 25.42
C ALA A 410 -4.09 12.04 23.94
N MET A 411 -4.76 12.79 23.07
CA MET A 411 -4.49 12.82 21.63
C MET A 411 -3.09 13.36 21.29
N MET A 412 -2.58 14.32 22.04
CA MET A 412 -1.20 14.80 21.91
C MET A 412 -0.20 13.69 22.17
N GLY A 413 -0.46 12.83 23.17
CA GLY A 413 0.38 11.66 23.48
C GLY A 413 0.47 10.68 22.33
N ALA A 414 -0.66 10.38 21.67
CA ALA A 414 -0.69 9.53 20.49
C ALA A 414 0.09 10.13 19.31
N SER A 415 -0.06 11.45 19.09
CA SER A 415 0.66 12.18 18.05
C SER A 415 2.18 12.19 18.29
N LEU A 416 2.61 12.40 19.53
CA LEU A 416 4.02 12.33 19.92
C LEU A 416 4.57 10.91 19.78
N ALA A 417 3.80 9.87 20.16
CA ALA A 417 4.21 8.48 19.98
C ALA A 417 4.45 8.16 18.51
N TYR A 418 3.58 8.62 17.61
CA TYR A 418 3.76 8.47 16.15
C TYR A 418 5.04 9.14 15.67
N ALA A 419 5.24 10.43 15.98
CA ALA A 419 6.41 11.18 15.55
C ALA A 419 7.71 10.57 16.12
N ALA A 420 7.72 10.17 17.40
CA ALA A 420 8.88 9.58 18.06
C ALA A 420 9.26 8.21 17.43
N THR A 421 8.27 7.36 17.15
CA THR A 421 8.54 6.04 16.55
C THR A 421 9.00 6.13 15.10
N MET A 422 8.44 7.06 14.30
CA MET A 422 8.91 7.32 12.94
C MET A 422 10.31 7.96 12.95
N GLY A 423 10.60 8.83 13.92
CA GLY A 423 11.93 9.40 14.13
C GLY A 423 12.96 8.32 14.50
N LEU A 424 12.61 7.43 15.43
CA LEU A 424 13.47 6.29 15.79
C LEU A 424 13.76 5.40 14.58
N LEU A 425 12.74 5.06 13.80
CA LEU A 425 12.91 4.27 12.58
C LEU A 425 13.88 4.94 11.59
N ALA A 426 13.69 6.23 11.34
CA ALA A 426 14.58 7.00 10.45
C ALA A 426 16.03 7.03 10.97
N ILE A 427 16.23 7.24 12.27
CA ILE A 427 17.55 7.23 12.91
C ILE A 427 18.21 5.85 12.76
N LEU A 428 17.49 4.76 13.03
CA LEU A 428 18.00 3.40 12.88
C LEU A 428 18.38 3.10 11.43
N PHE A 429 17.58 3.51 10.47
CA PHE A 429 17.91 3.34 9.06
C PHE A 429 19.17 4.11 8.65
N VAL A 430 19.33 5.36 9.10
CA VAL A 430 20.57 6.14 8.86
C VAL A 430 21.75 5.44 9.52
N ALA A 431 21.64 5.01 10.77
CA ALA A 431 22.71 4.30 11.48
C ALA A 431 23.13 3.03 10.73
N PHE A 432 22.16 2.21 10.29
CA PHE A 432 22.46 1.02 9.51
C PHE A 432 23.04 1.32 8.12
N MET A 433 22.68 2.43 7.50
CA MET A 433 23.26 2.84 6.22
C MET A 433 24.73 3.25 6.36
N LEU A 434 25.12 3.84 7.50
CA LEU A 434 26.48 4.27 7.77
C LEU A 434 27.44 3.14 8.15
N ILE A 435 26.94 2.02 8.69
CA ILE A 435 27.77 0.86 9.03
C ILE A 435 28.42 0.32 7.72
N PRO A 436 29.75 0.14 7.67
CA PRO A 436 30.39 -0.45 6.50
C PRO A 436 29.84 -1.87 6.24
N ALA A 437 29.57 -2.19 4.97
CA ALA A 437 29.25 -3.58 4.62
C ALA A 437 30.48 -4.45 4.88
N PRO A 438 30.33 -5.65 5.47
CA PRO A 438 31.39 -6.64 5.39
C PRO A 438 31.71 -6.80 3.90
N ARG A 439 32.99 -6.70 3.52
CA ARG A 439 33.42 -6.95 2.15
C ARG A 439 32.94 -8.35 1.78
N ALA A 440 31.95 -8.44 0.88
CA ALA A 440 31.65 -9.69 0.23
C ALA A 440 32.93 -10.06 -0.53
N THR A 441 33.62 -11.11 -0.11
CA THR A 441 34.59 -11.82 -0.94
C THR A 441 33.79 -12.26 -2.16
N ILE A 442 34.03 -11.59 -3.30
CA ILE A 442 33.62 -12.08 -4.61
C ILE A 442 34.46 -13.34 -4.78
N GLU A 443 33.89 -14.50 -4.43
CA GLU A 443 34.39 -15.75 -4.95
C GLU A 443 34.14 -15.69 -6.46
N THR A 444 35.17 -15.29 -7.20
CA THR A 444 35.28 -15.55 -8.63
C THR A 444 35.36 -17.05 -8.76
N GLU A 445 34.23 -17.71 -9.11
CA GLU A 445 34.32 -19.07 -9.62
C GLU A 445 35.31 -19.06 -10.79
N PRO A 446 36.34 -19.91 -10.76
CA PRO A 446 37.23 -20.04 -11.90
C PRO A 446 36.43 -20.52 -13.09
N VAL A 447 36.45 -19.74 -14.16
CA VAL A 447 36.00 -20.18 -15.47
C VAL A 447 36.95 -21.33 -15.84
N ASN A 448 36.44 -22.58 -15.72
CA ASN A 448 37.12 -23.74 -16.31
C ASN A 448 37.02 -23.59 -17.83
N ASP A 449 38.15 -23.39 -18.45
CA ASP A 449 38.39 -23.50 -19.91
C ASP A 449 38.12 -24.91 -20.42
#